data_c59fe344be5ba2e0890300b322707e6c
#
_entry.id   c59fe344be5ba2e0890300b322707e6c
#
_cell.length_a   1.000
_cell.length_b   1.000
_cell.length_c   1.000
_cell.angle_alpha   90.00
_cell.angle_beta   90.00
_cell.angle_gamma   90.00
#
_symmetry.space_group_name_H-M   'P 1'
#
loop_
_entity.id
_entity.type
_entity.pdbx_description
1 polymer ?
#
loop_
_entity_poly.entity_id
_entity_poly.type
_entity_poly.pdbx_seq_one_letter_code
_entity_poly.pdbx_strand_id
1 'polypeptide(L)'
;SLAARGADRVTGDHMGMLAIVMNSLTLRMAFEDKGVAATVLSGLSIPQVCDSFTQRGLIEARDRGDVIIFAGGTGSPYFTSDTAAALRAAEFGADALVKGTQVDGIYSEDPKQNQSAERFDRLTHEDLLKRGLRIMDAAAVALTEDNDIDLVVFSIHEKGGLARVLCGEGRYTQVSRT
;
A
#
# COMPACT_ATOMS: atom_id res chain seq x y z
N SER A 1 8.93 -20.12 4.78
CA SER A 1 8.43 -19.65 3.48
C SER A 1 8.65 -20.74 2.42
N LEU A 2 7.89 -20.74 1.32
CA LEU A 2 8.08 -21.65 0.18
C LEU A 2 9.50 -21.53 -0.40
N ALA A 3 10.08 -20.33 -0.41
CA ALA A 3 11.45 -20.07 -0.82
C ALA A 3 12.49 -20.85 0.02
N ALA A 4 12.24 -21.04 1.33
CA ALA A 4 13.11 -21.82 2.22
C ALA A 4 13.04 -23.33 1.92
N ARG A 5 12.10 -23.78 1.10
CA ARG A 5 11.93 -25.18 0.67
C ARG A 5 12.42 -25.44 -0.76
N GLY A 6 13.22 -24.53 -1.35
CA GLY A 6 13.75 -24.68 -2.70
C GLY A 6 12.77 -24.33 -3.81
N ALA A 7 11.62 -23.73 -3.50
CA ALA A 7 10.73 -23.19 -4.51
C ALA A 7 11.39 -21.99 -5.20
N ASP A 8 11.27 -21.92 -6.52
CA ASP A 8 11.72 -20.77 -7.29
C ASP A 8 11.03 -19.49 -6.81
N ARG A 9 11.80 -18.45 -6.50
CA ARG A 9 11.31 -17.18 -6.01
C ARG A 9 10.31 -16.53 -6.97
N VAL A 10 10.59 -16.60 -8.26
CA VAL A 10 9.72 -16.03 -9.30
C VAL A 10 8.33 -16.65 -9.24
N THR A 11 8.27 -17.99 -9.14
CA THR A 11 7.00 -18.71 -8.98
C THR A 11 6.28 -18.32 -7.69
N GLY A 12 7.02 -18.20 -6.58
CA GLY A 12 6.47 -17.76 -5.29
C GLY A 12 5.88 -16.35 -5.34
N ASP A 13 6.57 -15.43 -6.00
CA ASP A 13 6.11 -14.05 -6.19
C ASP A 13 4.84 -14.01 -7.07
N HIS A 14 4.77 -14.80 -8.15
CA HIS A 14 3.56 -14.93 -8.98
C HIS A 14 2.38 -15.52 -8.20
N MET A 15 2.60 -16.53 -7.36
CA MET A 15 1.57 -17.07 -6.49
C MET A 15 1.03 -16.00 -5.53
N GLY A 16 1.92 -15.17 -4.96
CA GLY A 16 1.53 -14.03 -4.12
C GLY A 16 0.69 -13.01 -4.88
N MET A 17 1.08 -12.67 -6.12
CA MET A 17 0.32 -11.75 -6.98
C MET A 17 -1.09 -12.29 -7.30
N LEU A 18 -1.21 -13.59 -7.61
CA LEU A 18 -2.51 -14.23 -7.85
C LEU A 18 -3.38 -14.22 -6.59
N ALA A 19 -2.81 -14.45 -5.41
CA ALA A 19 -3.54 -14.33 -4.15
C ALA A 19 -4.09 -12.91 -3.91
N ILE A 20 -3.32 -11.88 -4.27
CA ILE A 20 -3.78 -10.48 -4.22
C ILE A 20 -4.94 -10.26 -5.20
N VAL A 21 -4.92 -10.84 -6.40
CA VAL A 21 -6.04 -10.76 -7.34
C VAL A 21 -7.31 -11.36 -6.72
N MET A 22 -7.23 -12.55 -6.12
CA MET A 22 -8.37 -13.18 -5.44
C MET A 22 -8.94 -12.28 -4.33
N ASN A 23 -8.07 -11.72 -3.48
CA ASN A 23 -8.47 -10.80 -2.41
C ASN A 23 -9.12 -9.52 -2.97
N SER A 24 -8.62 -9.00 -4.08
CA SER A 24 -9.14 -7.80 -4.75
C SER A 24 -10.56 -8.03 -5.29
N LEU A 25 -10.86 -9.22 -5.84
CA LEU A 25 -12.20 -9.57 -6.27
C LEU A 25 -13.18 -9.64 -5.09
N THR A 26 -12.75 -10.24 -3.97
CA THR A 26 -13.54 -10.27 -2.74
C THR A 26 -13.82 -8.86 -2.20
N LEU A 27 -12.81 -7.99 -2.23
CA LEU A 27 -12.95 -6.61 -1.78
C LEU A 27 -13.90 -5.82 -2.69
N ARG A 28 -13.82 -6.00 -4.01
CA ARG A 28 -14.78 -5.41 -4.97
C ARG A 28 -16.21 -5.81 -4.64
N MET A 29 -16.48 -7.10 -4.46
CA MET A 29 -17.82 -7.58 -4.08
C MET A 29 -18.31 -6.92 -2.81
N ALA A 30 -17.45 -6.77 -1.80
CA ALA A 30 -17.81 -6.12 -0.53
C ALA A 30 -18.15 -4.62 -0.70
N PHE A 31 -17.53 -3.90 -1.62
CA PHE A 31 -17.90 -2.53 -1.97
C PHE A 31 -19.23 -2.49 -2.72
N GLU A 32 -19.41 -3.33 -3.73
CA GLU A 32 -20.63 -3.44 -4.53
C GLU A 32 -21.84 -3.78 -3.65
N ASP A 33 -21.70 -4.68 -2.68
CA ASP A 33 -22.74 -5.01 -1.69
C ASP A 33 -23.17 -3.79 -0.82
N LYS A 34 -22.30 -2.78 -0.72
CA LYS A 34 -22.57 -1.52 -0.02
C LYS A 34 -23.02 -0.39 -0.96
N GLY A 35 -23.22 -0.69 -2.23
CA GLY A 35 -23.61 0.30 -3.25
C GLY A 35 -22.46 1.22 -3.66
N VAL A 36 -21.22 0.84 -3.40
CA VAL A 36 -20.03 1.60 -3.80
C VAL A 36 -19.44 0.99 -5.06
N ALA A 37 -19.35 1.78 -6.13
CA ALA A 37 -18.70 1.36 -7.38
C ALA A 37 -17.22 1.10 -7.16
N ALA A 38 -16.73 -0.05 -7.64
CA ALA A 38 -15.33 -0.43 -7.49
C ALA A 38 -14.80 -1.12 -8.75
N THR A 39 -13.61 -0.73 -9.18
CA THR A 39 -12.89 -1.28 -10.34
C THR A 39 -11.61 -1.96 -9.90
N VAL A 40 -11.36 -3.18 -10.40
CA VAL A 40 -10.10 -3.91 -10.17
C VAL A 40 -9.21 -3.76 -11.39
N LEU A 41 -7.99 -3.21 -11.19
CA LEU A 41 -6.95 -3.07 -12.20
C LEU A 41 -5.74 -3.92 -11.81
N SER A 42 -5.42 -4.94 -12.61
CA SER A 42 -4.38 -5.91 -12.29
C SER A 42 -3.05 -5.63 -13.01
N GLY A 43 -1.95 -5.70 -12.27
CA GLY A 43 -0.61 -5.72 -12.85
C GLY A 43 -0.30 -7.00 -13.66
N LEU A 44 -1.04 -8.09 -13.40
CA LEU A 44 -1.01 -9.31 -14.22
C LEU A 44 -2.12 -9.26 -15.27
N SER A 45 -1.82 -9.61 -16.52
CA SER A 45 -2.84 -9.70 -17.57
C SER A 45 -3.67 -10.97 -17.41
N ILE A 46 -4.88 -10.84 -16.90
CA ILE A 46 -5.84 -11.92 -16.66
C ILE A 46 -7.24 -11.44 -17.12
N PRO A 47 -7.44 -11.18 -18.41
CA PRO A 47 -8.62 -10.48 -18.93
C PRO A 47 -9.94 -11.22 -18.71
N GLN A 48 -9.89 -12.53 -18.45
CA GLN A 48 -11.09 -13.31 -18.10
C GLN A 48 -11.58 -13.08 -16.66
N VAL A 49 -10.78 -12.42 -15.82
CA VAL A 49 -11.02 -12.26 -14.38
C VAL A 49 -11.20 -10.80 -13.98
N CYS A 50 -10.32 -9.93 -14.47
CA CYS A 50 -10.34 -8.49 -14.20
C CYS A 50 -9.57 -7.72 -15.28
N ASP A 51 -9.73 -6.40 -15.30
CA ASP A 51 -9.03 -5.55 -16.26
C ASP A 51 -7.54 -5.50 -15.98
N SER A 52 -6.73 -5.51 -17.03
CA SER A 52 -5.31 -5.24 -16.93
C SER A 52 -5.08 -3.76 -16.62
N PHE A 53 -4.11 -3.47 -15.75
CA PHE A 53 -3.74 -2.08 -15.46
C PHE A 53 -3.27 -1.39 -16.74
N THR A 54 -3.88 -0.24 -17.03
CA THR A 54 -3.44 0.70 -18.03
C THR A 54 -3.70 2.11 -17.51
N GLN A 55 -2.86 3.09 -17.89
CA GLN A 55 -3.06 4.48 -17.50
C GLN A 55 -4.43 5.02 -17.95
N ARG A 56 -4.88 4.61 -19.13
CA ARG A 56 -6.22 4.97 -19.63
C ARG A 56 -7.33 4.41 -18.74
N GLY A 57 -7.27 3.12 -18.40
CA GLY A 57 -8.26 2.48 -17.52
C GLY A 57 -8.29 3.09 -16.12
N LEU A 58 -7.10 3.50 -15.61
CA LEU A 58 -6.99 4.24 -14.36
C LEU A 58 -7.74 5.57 -14.40
N ILE A 59 -7.50 6.39 -15.44
CA ILE A 59 -8.17 7.68 -15.63
C ILE A 59 -9.68 7.50 -15.78
N GLU A 60 -10.12 6.56 -16.60
CA GLU A 60 -11.53 6.27 -16.81
C GLU A 60 -12.25 5.84 -15.51
N ALA A 61 -11.63 5.00 -14.68
CA ALA A 61 -12.17 4.57 -13.39
C ALA A 61 -12.21 5.74 -12.38
N ARG A 62 -11.15 6.54 -12.31
CA ARG A 62 -11.09 7.75 -11.47
C ARG A 62 -12.18 8.75 -11.83
N ASP A 63 -12.34 9.03 -13.13
CA ASP A 63 -13.31 10.03 -13.62
C ASP A 63 -14.77 9.58 -13.41
N ARG A 64 -15.02 8.27 -13.28
CA ARG A 64 -16.32 7.73 -12.81
C ARG A 64 -16.52 7.85 -11.31
N GLY A 65 -15.46 8.13 -10.52
CA GLY A 65 -15.50 8.14 -9.06
C GLY A 65 -15.48 6.76 -8.43
N ASP A 66 -14.98 5.74 -9.13
CA ASP A 66 -14.87 4.38 -8.62
C ASP A 66 -13.81 4.29 -7.50
N VAL A 67 -14.03 3.38 -6.55
CA VAL A 67 -12.94 2.88 -5.71
C VAL A 67 -12.07 1.97 -6.57
N ILE A 68 -10.81 2.35 -6.78
CA ILE A 68 -9.90 1.59 -7.62
C ILE A 68 -9.08 0.63 -6.75
N ILE A 69 -9.16 -0.66 -7.06
CA ILE A 69 -8.44 -1.72 -6.36
C ILE A 69 -7.30 -2.21 -7.26
N PHE A 70 -6.07 -1.90 -6.90
CA PHE A 70 -4.90 -2.38 -7.62
C PHE A 70 -4.56 -3.80 -7.19
N ALA A 71 -4.56 -4.72 -8.14
CA ALA A 71 -4.32 -6.14 -7.94
C ALA A 71 -3.02 -6.59 -8.62
N GLY A 72 -2.47 -7.73 -8.20
CA GLY A 72 -1.31 -8.33 -8.87
C GLY A 72 0.00 -7.55 -8.71
N GLY A 73 0.07 -6.62 -7.75
CA GLY A 73 1.27 -5.85 -7.46
C GLY A 73 1.76 -5.02 -8.65
N THR A 74 3.07 -5.03 -8.91
CA THR A 74 3.68 -4.42 -10.10
C THR A 74 3.49 -5.28 -11.36
N GLY A 75 3.07 -6.53 -11.22
CA GLY A 75 3.11 -7.54 -12.28
C GLY A 75 4.48 -8.16 -12.50
N SER A 76 5.51 -7.73 -11.77
CA SER A 76 6.89 -8.19 -11.90
C SER A 76 7.39 -8.81 -10.60
N PRO A 77 8.02 -10.01 -10.64
CA PRO A 77 8.69 -10.60 -9.47
C PRO A 77 9.76 -9.68 -8.89
N TYR A 78 10.18 -9.98 -7.65
CA TYR A 78 11.19 -9.26 -6.87
C TYR A 78 10.76 -7.92 -6.29
N PHE A 79 9.64 -7.35 -6.71
CA PHE A 79 9.08 -6.14 -6.11
C PHE A 79 8.11 -6.48 -4.99
N THR A 80 8.08 -5.63 -3.95
CA THR A 80 7.16 -5.79 -2.83
C THR A 80 5.80 -5.14 -3.12
N SER A 81 4.81 -5.42 -2.27
CA SER A 81 3.54 -4.70 -2.29
C SER A 81 3.69 -3.22 -1.93
N ASP A 82 4.69 -2.86 -1.13
CA ASP A 82 4.99 -1.47 -0.79
C ASP A 82 5.47 -0.68 -2.02
N THR A 83 6.41 -1.26 -2.80
CA THR A 83 6.85 -0.69 -4.08
C THR A 83 5.68 -0.56 -5.06
N ALA A 84 4.82 -1.59 -5.13
CA ALA A 84 3.65 -1.54 -6.00
C ALA A 84 2.70 -0.41 -5.58
N ALA A 85 2.43 -0.25 -4.29
CA ALA A 85 1.56 0.81 -3.76
C ALA A 85 2.12 2.20 -4.06
N ALA A 86 3.42 2.42 -3.85
CA ALA A 86 4.08 3.70 -4.17
C ALA A 86 4.03 4.01 -5.67
N LEU A 87 4.28 3.01 -6.54
CA LEU A 87 4.18 3.17 -7.99
C LEU A 87 2.75 3.56 -8.40
N ARG A 88 1.73 2.87 -7.90
CA ARG A 88 0.33 3.19 -8.23
C ARG A 88 -0.10 4.54 -7.68
N ALA A 89 0.39 4.93 -6.50
CA ALA A 89 0.15 6.26 -5.95
C ALA A 89 0.72 7.35 -6.86
N ALA A 90 1.95 7.19 -7.35
CA ALA A 90 2.57 8.13 -8.29
C ALA A 90 1.82 8.19 -9.64
N GLU A 91 1.47 7.03 -10.23
CA GLU A 91 0.72 6.95 -11.49
C GLU A 91 -0.70 7.53 -11.38
N PHE A 92 -1.33 7.41 -10.20
CA PHE A 92 -2.64 7.98 -9.89
C PHE A 92 -2.57 9.50 -9.67
N GLY A 93 -1.42 10.02 -9.26
CA GLY A 93 -1.25 11.38 -8.77
C GLY A 93 -1.89 11.56 -7.38
N ALA A 94 -1.63 10.61 -6.49
CA ALA A 94 -2.16 10.64 -5.13
C ALA A 94 -1.45 11.68 -4.26
N ASP A 95 -2.19 12.38 -3.40
CA ASP A 95 -1.62 13.31 -2.42
C ASP A 95 -0.95 12.57 -1.25
N ALA A 96 -1.43 11.36 -0.92
CA ALA A 96 -0.89 10.57 0.17
C ALA A 96 -1.01 9.06 -0.07
N LEU A 97 -0.07 8.31 0.47
CA LEU A 97 -0.09 6.86 0.57
C LEU A 97 -0.31 6.44 2.03
N VAL A 98 -1.48 5.87 2.31
CA VAL A 98 -1.88 5.47 3.65
C VAL A 98 -1.58 3.99 3.88
N LYS A 99 -0.69 3.68 4.82
CA LYS A 99 -0.27 2.31 5.16
C LYS A 99 -0.91 1.85 6.47
N GLY A 100 -1.81 0.89 6.37
CA GLY A 100 -2.36 0.17 7.53
C GLY A 100 -1.39 -0.91 8.03
N THR A 101 -1.02 -0.86 9.30
CA THR A 101 -0.06 -1.78 9.92
C THR A 101 -0.58 -2.40 11.21
N GLN A 102 0.24 -3.24 11.85
CA GLN A 102 -0.05 -3.84 13.16
C GLN A 102 0.24 -2.87 14.33
N VAL A 103 0.86 -1.73 14.06
CA VAL A 103 1.20 -0.69 15.04
C VAL A 103 0.59 0.64 14.61
N ASP A 104 0.42 1.56 15.55
CA ASP A 104 -0.31 2.82 15.36
C ASP A 104 0.59 3.98 14.87
N GLY A 105 1.71 3.67 14.28
CA GLY A 105 2.65 4.65 13.73
C GLY A 105 4.05 4.09 13.60
N ILE A 106 5.00 4.97 13.36
CA ILE A 106 6.43 4.68 13.25
C ILE A 106 7.09 4.93 14.60
N TYR A 107 7.93 4.00 15.02
CA TYR A 107 8.62 4.02 16.29
C TYR A 107 10.14 4.08 16.10
N SER A 108 10.85 4.57 17.11
CA SER A 108 12.31 4.58 17.14
C SER A 108 12.91 3.18 17.06
N GLU A 109 12.20 2.19 17.59
CA GLU A 109 12.54 0.76 17.60
C GLU A 109 11.26 -0.06 17.58
N ASP A 110 11.35 -1.39 17.47
CA ASP A 110 10.18 -2.27 17.54
C ASP A 110 9.52 -2.19 18.94
N PRO A 111 8.31 -1.63 19.08
CA PRO A 111 7.64 -1.49 20.38
C PRO A 111 7.26 -2.83 21.02
N LYS A 112 7.27 -3.94 20.26
CA LYS A 112 7.06 -5.28 20.80
C LYS A 112 8.30 -5.82 21.51
N GLN A 113 9.48 -5.34 21.14
CA GLN A 113 10.77 -5.75 21.70
C GLN A 113 11.28 -4.75 22.73
N ASN A 114 11.00 -3.47 22.54
CA ASN A 114 11.41 -2.40 23.44
C ASN A 114 10.21 -1.53 23.86
N GLN A 115 9.81 -1.65 25.14
CA GLN A 115 8.69 -0.87 25.70
C GLN A 115 9.01 0.63 25.83
N SER A 116 10.29 1.02 25.74
CA SER A 116 10.71 2.43 25.73
C SER A 116 10.79 3.03 24.32
N ALA A 117 10.37 2.28 23.28
CA ALA A 117 10.32 2.81 21.92
C ALA A 117 9.38 4.00 21.83
N GLU A 118 9.88 5.11 21.34
CA GLU A 118 9.10 6.33 21.16
C GLU A 118 8.42 6.35 19.80
N ARG A 119 7.13 6.67 19.76
CA ARG A 119 6.37 6.87 18.53
C ARG A 119 6.61 8.28 18.01
N PHE A 120 6.84 8.39 16.71
CA PHE A 120 6.91 9.68 16.04
C PHE A 120 5.52 10.10 15.54
N ASP A 121 5.15 11.35 15.75
CA ASP A 121 3.95 11.93 15.15
C ASP A 121 4.22 12.40 13.72
N ARG A 122 5.41 12.97 13.50
CA ARG A 122 5.87 13.43 12.18
C ARG A 122 7.33 13.06 11.95
N LEU A 123 7.67 12.77 10.72
CA LEU A 123 9.02 12.50 10.22
C LEU A 123 9.16 13.08 8.81
N THR A 124 10.39 13.30 8.39
CA THR A 124 10.69 13.52 6.97
C THR A 124 11.08 12.20 6.29
N HIS A 125 10.99 12.14 4.95
CA HIS A 125 11.52 10.99 4.19
C HIS A 125 13.03 10.81 4.48
N GLU A 126 13.76 11.91 4.60
CA GLU A 126 15.17 11.91 4.97
C GLU A 126 15.41 11.28 6.36
N ASP A 127 14.54 11.59 7.35
CA ASP A 127 14.61 10.97 8.68
C ASP A 127 14.44 9.45 8.63
N LEU A 128 13.50 8.95 7.80
CA LEU A 128 13.32 7.52 7.62
C LEU A 128 14.59 6.83 7.14
N LEU A 129 15.23 7.41 6.13
CA LEU A 129 16.46 6.86 5.55
C LEU A 129 17.64 6.97 6.51
N LYS A 130 17.87 8.14 7.12
CA LYS A 130 18.97 8.39 8.06
C LYS A 130 18.90 7.52 9.31
N ARG A 131 17.70 7.33 9.86
CA ARG A 131 17.46 6.51 11.06
C ARG A 131 17.34 5.03 10.77
N GLY A 132 17.28 4.62 9.48
CA GLY A 132 17.11 3.22 9.08
C GLY A 132 15.77 2.63 9.51
N LEU A 133 14.72 3.45 9.62
CA LEU A 133 13.38 3.01 10.03
C LEU A 133 12.72 2.23 8.90
N ARG A 134 12.56 0.92 9.11
CA ARG A 134 12.07 -0.01 8.07
C ARG A 134 10.55 -0.14 8.10
N ILE A 135 9.86 0.87 7.61
CA ILE A 135 8.39 0.84 7.46
C ILE A 135 7.95 0.33 6.09
N MET A 136 8.76 0.57 5.08
CA MET A 136 8.60 0.15 3.70
C MET A 136 9.98 -0.20 3.13
N ASP A 137 10.03 -0.80 1.94
CA ASP A 137 11.31 -0.95 1.26
C ASP A 137 11.83 0.40 0.71
N ALA A 138 13.15 0.48 0.52
CA ALA A 138 13.82 1.73 0.13
C ALA A 138 13.32 2.28 -1.22
N ALA A 139 12.96 1.40 -2.16
CA ALA A 139 12.44 1.82 -3.46
C ALA A 139 11.06 2.50 -3.32
N ALA A 140 10.21 1.98 -2.43
CA ALA A 140 8.91 2.59 -2.15
C ALA A 140 9.05 3.96 -1.50
N VAL A 141 9.96 4.10 -0.52
CA VAL A 141 10.23 5.40 0.14
C VAL A 141 10.77 6.41 -0.87
N ALA A 142 11.72 6.02 -1.72
CA ALA A 142 12.28 6.91 -2.74
C ALA A 142 11.21 7.37 -3.74
N LEU A 143 10.34 6.45 -4.20
CA LEU A 143 9.24 6.80 -5.10
C LEU A 143 8.28 7.82 -4.49
N THR A 144 7.94 7.69 -3.21
CA THR A 144 7.05 8.65 -2.55
C THR A 144 7.72 10.00 -2.34
N GLU A 145 9.01 10.03 -1.98
CA GLU A 145 9.79 11.26 -1.84
C GLU A 145 9.93 12.01 -3.18
N ASP A 146 10.31 11.30 -4.25
CA ASP A 146 10.52 11.90 -5.58
C ASP A 146 9.25 12.50 -6.18
N ASN A 147 8.08 11.97 -5.80
CA ASN A 147 6.77 12.41 -6.30
C ASN A 147 5.96 13.26 -5.31
N ASP A 148 6.58 13.73 -4.22
CA ASP A 148 5.94 14.55 -3.17
C ASP A 148 4.67 13.90 -2.57
N ILE A 149 4.67 12.57 -2.41
CA ILE A 149 3.56 11.81 -1.83
C ILE A 149 3.80 11.63 -0.34
N ASP A 150 2.91 12.15 0.48
CA ASP A 150 2.96 11.94 1.92
C ASP A 150 2.71 10.46 2.27
N LEU A 151 3.45 9.95 3.28
CA LEU A 151 3.16 8.64 3.86
C LEU A 151 2.43 8.81 5.18
N VAL A 152 1.35 8.05 5.37
CA VAL A 152 0.60 8.01 6.61
C VAL A 152 0.55 6.58 7.12
N VAL A 153 1.10 6.34 8.31
CA VAL A 153 1.17 5.00 8.92
C VAL A 153 0.26 4.93 10.14
N PHE A 154 -0.67 3.98 10.14
CA PHE A 154 -1.66 3.82 11.20
C PHE A 154 -1.97 2.35 11.51
N SER A 155 -2.68 2.08 12.62
CA SER A 155 -3.08 0.72 12.99
C SER A 155 -4.39 0.30 12.32
N ILE A 156 -4.40 -0.90 11.69
CA ILE A 156 -5.62 -1.50 11.11
C ILE A 156 -6.57 -2.09 12.17
N HIS A 157 -6.12 -2.24 13.41
CA HIS A 157 -6.91 -2.90 14.48
C HIS A 157 -7.99 -2.00 15.05
N GLU A 158 -7.89 -0.70 14.85
CA GLU A 158 -8.84 0.24 15.39
C GLU A 158 -10.07 0.36 14.47
N LYS A 159 -11.24 -0.01 14.99
CA LYS A 159 -12.49 0.09 14.23
C LYS A 159 -12.75 1.54 13.83
N GLY A 160 -12.93 1.79 12.52
CA GLY A 160 -13.08 3.15 11.97
C GLY A 160 -11.78 3.96 11.94
N GLY A 161 -10.61 3.34 12.23
CA GLY A 161 -9.31 4.01 12.25
C GLY A 161 -8.97 4.69 10.93
N LEU A 162 -9.15 4.01 9.79
CA LEU A 162 -8.91 4.60 8.48
C LEU A 162 -9.76 5.88 8.25
N ALA A 163 -11.05 5.84 8.57
CA ALA A 163 -11.92 7.01 8.39
C ALA A 163 -11.45 8.21 9.22
N ARG A 164 -11.05 7.98 10.49
CA ARG A 164 -10.50 9.06 11.34
C ARG A 164 -9.18 9.59 10.78
N VAL A 165 -8.28 8.72 10.37
CA VAL A 165 -6.99 9.13 9.78
C VAL A 165 -7.21 9.99 8.53
N LEU A 166 -8.15 9.63 7.67
CA LEU A 166 -8.50 10.43 6.48
C LEU A 166 -9.12 11.79 6.84
N CYS A 167 -9.70 11.92 8.03
CA CYS A 167 -10.18 13.21 8.56
C CYS A 167 -9.09 13.97 9.34
N GLY A 168 -7.85 13.48 9.39
CA GLY A 168 -6.77 14.09 10.19
C GLY A 168 -6.88 13.80 11.68
N GLU A 169 -7.68 12.81 12.09
CA GLU A 169 -7.95 12.44 13.48
C GLU A 169 -7.30 11.09 13.82
N GLY A 170 -7.21 10.80 15.13
CA GLY A 170 -6.69 9.52 15.60
C GLY A 170 -5.17 9.49 15.75
N ARG A 171 -4.63 8.26 15.85
CA ARG A 171 -3.19 8.04 16.06
C ARG A 171 -2.56 7.52 14.77
N TYR A 172 -1.62 8.27 14.24
CA TYR A 172 -0.83 7.91 13.06
C TYR A 172 0.52 8.62 13.07
N THR A 173 1.43 8.20 12.24
CA THR A 173 2.64 8.96 11.90
C THR A 173 2.51 9.47 10.47
N GLN A 174 2.74 10.75 10.28
CA GLN A 174 2.85 11.36 8.95
C GLN A 174 4.32 11.49 8.57
N VAL A 175 4.66 11.12 7.34
CA VAL A 175 5.97 11.35 6.75
C VAL A 175 5.76 12.24 5.53
N SER A 176 6.46 13.35 5.48
CA SER A 176 6.39 14.33 4.40
C SER A 176 7.79 14.75 3.96
N ARG A 177 7.87 15.57 2.93
CA ARG A 177 9.16 16.10 2.45
C ARG A 177 9.74 17.14 3.39
N THR A 178 8.89 17.91 4.08
CA THR A 178 9.25 18.98 5.02
C THR A 178 8.44 18.86 6.29
#